data_2d3d131db615cefca385eceddb06f221
#
_entry.id   2d3d131db615cefca385eceddb06f221
#
_cell.length_a   1.000
_cell.length_b   1.000
_cell.length_c   1.000
_cell.angle_alpha   90.00
_cell.angle_beta   90.00
_cell.angle_gamma   90.00
#
_symmetry.space_group_name_H-M   'P 1'
#
loop_
_entity.id
_entity.type
_entity.pdbx_description
1 polymer ?
#
loop_
_entity_poly.entity_id
_entity_poly.type
_entity_poly.pdbx_seq_one_letter_code
_entity_poly.pdbx_strand_id
1 'polypeptide(L)'
;MGRRAAVDFGLQDREEWIGWTNAQRAQRLNLLVQLRRYLLLHETGTRPNRASEALAAATRALPELWRAGFGFEPLLVESFSDLEAHAGTCYKAAGWKPAGMSKGFAKHRGDHYTFHGRPKKLWLRPLRKKAVAWLRAPHLPQRYEAGAAAAAHGQMPLNAPRMRSLAEALRQTPDPRACNRRVIPWAPCSASSPWRC
;
A
#
# COMPACT_ATOMS: atom_id res chain seq x y z
N MET A 1 -27.79 2.85 -7.88
CA MET A 1 -27.55 4.08 -7.11
C MET A 1 -26.66 3.78 -5.92
N GLY A 2 -25.53 4.47 -5.74
CA GLY A 2 -24.86 4.54 -4.46
C GLY A 2 -23.65 3.64 -4.20
N ARG A 3 -22.53 3.82 -4.92
CA ARG A 3 -21.21 3.38 -4.45
C ARG A 3 -20.10 4.42 -4.66
N ARG A 4 -20.45 5.67 -4.80
CA ARG A 4 -19.47 6.75 -5.10
C ARG A 4 -19.01 7.58 -3.89
N ALA A 5 -19.63 7.43 -2.73
CA ALA A 5 -19.36 8.30 -1.58
C ALA A 5 -18.10 7.93 -0.76
N ALA A 6 -17.59 6.70 -0.89
CA ALA A 6 -16.52 6.21 -0.01
C ALA A 6 -15.11 6.74 -0.34
N VAL A 7 -14.92 7.40 -1.49
CA VAL A 7 -13.61 7.87 -1.95
C VAL A 7 -13.39 9.36 -1.66
N ASP A 8 -14.46 10.10 -1.34
CA ASP A 8 -14.44 11.56 -1.20
C ASP A 8 -13.95 12.10 0.15
N PHE A 9 -13.92 11.27 1.17
CA PHE A 9 -13.61 11.75 2.52
C PHE A 9 -12.10 11.75 2.83
N GLY A 10 -11.30 12.56 2.16
CA GLY A 10 -10.11 12.88 2.87
C GLY A 10 -8.77 12.86 2.20
N LEU A 11 -8.70 12.83 0.91
CA LEU A 11 -7.41 12.94 0.22
C LEU A 11 -7.39 14.14 -0.73
N GLN A 12 -8.03 15.24 -0.32
CA GLN A 12 -8.01 16.49 -1.06
C GLN A 12 -6.58 16.93 -1.38
N ASP A 13 -5.68 16.84 -0.40
CA ASP A 13 -4.26 17.16 -0.56
C ASP A 13 -3.59 16.30 -1.65
N ARG A 14 -3.98 15.02 -1.78
CA ARG A 14 -3.51 14.15 -2.86
C ARG A 14 -4.01 14.62 -4.21
N GLU A 15 -5.30 14.94 -4.31
CA GLU A 15 -5.95 15.39 -5.54
C GLU A 15 -5.31 16.70 -6.04
N GLU A 16 -5.07 17.65 -5.13
CA GLU A 16 -4.38 18.90 -5.41
C GLU A 16 -2.92 18.67 -5.82
N TRP A 17 -2.22 17.76 -5.13
CA TRP A 17 -0.83 17.46 -5.45
C TRP A 17 -0.68 16.81 -6.83
N ILE A 18 -1.61 15.94 -7.23
CA ILE A 18 -1.62 15.32 -8.57
C ILE A 18 -2.11 16.33 -9.61
N GLY A 19 -3.13 17.13 -9.29
CA GLY A 19 -3.72 18.14 -10.17
C GLY A 19 -4.58 17.54 -11.28
N TRP A 20 -5.25 16.41 -11.02
CA TRP A 20 -6.18 15.77 -11.96
C TRP A 20 -7.63 16.21 -11.73
N THR A 21 -8.48 16.03 -12.73
CA THR A 21 -9.91 16.25 -12.62
C THR A 21 -10.61 15.09 -11.92
N ASN A 22 -11.82 15.30 -11.42
CA ASN A 22 -12.63 14.22 -10.82
C ASN A 22 -12.89 13.07 -11.80
N ALA A 23 -13.05 13.34 -13.08
CA ALA A 23 -13.22 12.32 -14.12
C ALA A 23 -11.92 11.50 -14.30
N GLN A 24 -10.77 12.17 -14.37
CA GLN A 24 -9.48 11.51 -14.45
C GLN A 24 -9.21 10.67 -13.19
N ARG A 25 -9.52 11.19 -12.01
CA ARG A 25 -9.42 10.46 -10.76
C ARG A 25 -10.23 9.17 -10.79
N ALA A 26 -11.49 9.25 -11.14
CA ALA A 26 -12.40 8.11 -11.20
C ALA A 26 -11.88 6.99 -12.12
N GLN A 27 -11.25 7.36 -13.23
CA GLN A 27 -10.70 6.42 -14.20
C GLN A 27 -9.34 5.86 -13.81
N ARG A 28 -8.51 6.63 -13.07
CA ARG A 28 -7.07 6.37 -12.90
C ARG A 28 -6.67 6.01 -11.47
N LEU A 29 -7.63 5.92 -10.56
CA LEU A 29 -7.36 5.64 -9.14
C LEU A 29 -6.63 4.30 -8.94
N ASN A 30 -6.87 3.30 -9.77
CA ASN A 30 -6.18 2.01 -9.71
C ASN A 30 -4.69 2.08 -10.10
N LEU A 31 -4.26 3.17 -10.74
CA LEU A 31 -2.84 3.41 -11.01
C LEU A 31 -2.09 3.95 -9.79
N LEU A 32 -2.80 4.13 -8.67
CA LEU A 32 -2.22 4.45 -7.37
C LEU A 32 -2.25 3.21 -6.48
N VAL A 33 -1.13 2.93 -5.84
CA VAL A 33 -0.99 1.82 -4.88
C VAL A 33 -0.72 2.37 -3.50
N GLN A 34 -1.44 1.89 -2.49
CA GLN A 34 -1.24 2.29 -1.11
C GLN A 34 -0.34 1.30 -0.37
N LEU A 35 0.79 1.79 0.16
CA LEU A 35 1.58 1.09 1.16
C LEU A 35 0.90 1.25 2.53
N ARG A 36 0.08 0.26 2.91
CA ARG A 36 -0.75 0.34 4.13
C ARG A 36 0.00 0.05 5.42
N ARG A 37 1.02 -0.80 5.35
CA ARG A 37 1.79 -1.22 6.52
C ARG A 37 3.26 -1.28 6.18
N TYR A 38 4.06 -0.66 7.03
CA TYR A 38 5.51 -0.71 6.98
C TYR A 38 6.02 -0.89 8.40
N LEU A 39 6.64 -2.03 8.66
CA LEU A 39 7.12 -2.40 9.98
C LEU A 39 8.59 -2.80 9.89
N LEU A 40 9.40 -2.22 10.76
CA LEU A 40 10.79 -2.61 10.97
C LEU A 40 10.87 -3.44 12.24
N LEU A 41 11.40 -4.66 12.11
CA LEU A 41 11.54 -5.61 13.21
C LEU A 41 12.88 -5.48 13.96
N HIS A 42 13.61 -4.40 13.74
CA HIS A 42 14.87 -4.12 14.39
C HIS A 42 14.72 -3.00 15.42
N GLU A 43 15.51 -3.08 16.49
CA GLU A 43 15.60 -1.99 17.46
C GLU A 43 16.06 -0.70 16.80
N THR A 44 15.50 0.41 17.27
CA THR A 44 15.83 1.74 16.74
C THR A 44 17.31 2.02 16.94
N GLY A 45 17.98 2.45 15.87
CA GLY A 45 19.41 2.81 15.92
C GLY A 45 20.40 1.68 15.65
N THR A 46 20.00 0.40 15.69
CA THR A 46 20.95 -0.71 15.46
C THR A 46 21.43 -0.82 14.02
N ARG A 47 20.64 -0.38 13.06
CA ARG A 47 20.98 -0.39 11.63
C ARG A 47 20.48 0.87 10.95
N PRO A 48 21.30 1.92 10.85
CA PRO A 48 20.93 3.16 10.17
C PRO A 48 20.57 2.88 8.70
N ASN A 49 19.66 3.69 8.14
CA ASN A 49 19.22 3.68 6.73
C ASN A 49 18.41 2.44 6.28
N ARG A 50 18.27 1.38 7.06
CA ARG A 50 17.53 0.17 6.66
C ARG A 50 16.09 0.48 6.21
N ALA A 51 15.42 1.40 6.90
CA ALA A 51 14.07 1.81 6.54
C ALA A 51 14.02 2.44 5.14
N SER A 52 14.86 3.41 4.87
CA SER A 52 14.91 4.08 3.57
C SER A 52 15.39 3.17 2.44
N GLU A 53 16.34 2.28 2.71
CA GLU A 53 16.82 1.27 1.77
C GLU A 53 15.69 0.30 1.37
N ALA A 54 14.95 -0.23 2.36
CA ALA A 54 13.82 -1.12 2.12
C ALA A 54 12.70 -0.43 1.34
N LEU A 55 12.34 0.82 1.69
CA LEU A 55 11.38 1.61 0.94
C LEU A 55 11.82 1.87 -0.50
N ALA A 56 13.10 2.19 -0.70
CA ALA A 56 13.65 2.42 -2.03
C ALA A 56 13.68 1.14 -2.87
N ALA A 57 14.06 0.00 -2.28
CA ALA A 57 14.05 -1.30 -2.95
C ALA A 57 12.63 -1.73 -3.33
N ALA A 58 11.68 -1.65 -2.40
CA ALA A 58 10.28 -1.96 -2.65
C ALA A 58 9.69 -1.09 -3.76
N THR A 59 9.97 0.22 -3.75
CA THR A 59 9.48 1.15 -4.75
C THR A 59 10.05 0.87 -6.14
N ARG A 60 11.30 0.43 -6.23
CA ARG A 60 11.92 0.03 -7.52
C ARG A 60 11.30 -1.24 -8.08
N ALA A 61 11.06 -2.24 -7.23
CA ALA A 61 10.52 -3.54 -7.64
C ALA A 61 9.00 -3.49 -7.92
N LEU A 62 8.28 -2.53 -7.31
CA LEU A 62 6.82 -2.47 -7.35
C LEU A 62 6.22 -2.51 -8.76
N PRO A 63 6.70 -1.76 -9.78
CA PRO A 63 6.08 -1.78 -11.11
C PRO A 63 6.07 -3.17 -11.76
N GLU A 64 7.17 -3.89 -11.66
CA GLU A 64 7.31 -5.23 -12.25
C GLU A 64 6.50 -6.26 -11.48
N LEU A 65 6.60 -6.28 -10.16
CA LEU A 65 5.84 -7.18 -9.31
C LEU A 65 4.34 -6.97 -9.47
N TRP A 66 3.91 -5.71 -9.57
CA TRP A 66 2.51 -5.37 -9.76
C TRP A 66 2.00 -5.82 -11.13
N ARG A 67 2.77 -5.57 -12.18
CA ARG A 67 2.44 -6.05 -13.53
C ARG A 67 2.38 -7.57 -13.60
N ALA A 68 3.31 -8.28 -12.95
CA ALA A 68 3.29 -9.74 -12.89
C ALA A 68 2.07 -10.30 -12.14
N GLY A 69 1.61 -9.61 -11.08
CA GLY A 69 0.46 -10.03 -10.28
C GLY A 69 -0.90 -9.59 -10.83
N PHE A 70 -0.98 -8.39 -11.40
CA PHE A 70 -2.25 -7.73 -11.76
C PHE A 70 -2.38 -7.37 -13.25
N GLY A 71 -1.36 -7.59 -14.06
CA GLY A 71 -1.41 -7.35 -15.49
C GLY A 71 -1.16 -5.92 -15.95
N PHE A 72 -0.96 -4.97 -15.03
CA PHE A 72 -0.68 -3.56 -15.35
C PHE A 72 0.34 -2.95 -14.38
N GLU A 73 0.93 -1.81 -14.75
CA GLU A 73 1.85 -1.07 -13.89
C GLU A 73 1.16 0.09 -13.17
N PRO A 74 1.43 0.31 -11.88
CA PRO A 74 1.02 1.53 -11.20
C PRO A 74 1.93 2.72 -11.58
N LEU A 75 1.39 3.93 -11.42
CA LEU A 75 2.12 5.17 -11.67
C LEU A 75 2.59 5.87 -10.39
N LEU A 76 1.85 5.70 -9.30
CA LEU A 76 2.10 6.40 -8.05
C LEU A 76 1.94 5.43 -6.88
N VAL A 77 2.75 5.59 -5.87
CA VAL A 77 2.56 4.92 -4.58
C VAL A 77 2.34 5.95 -3.49
N GLU A 78 1.39 5.67 -2.61
CA GLU A 78 1.06 6.51 -1.44
C GLU A 78 1.28 5.77 -0.13
N SER A 79 1.58 6.49 0.92
CA SER A 79 1.67 5.96 2.28
C SER A 79 1.32 7.03 3.31
N PHE A 80 0.98 6.59 4.50
CA PHE A 80 0.65 7.46 5.61
C PHE A 80 1.54 7.17 6.81
N SER A 81 2.10 8.22 7.42
CA SER A 81 2.83 8.11 8.68
C SER A 81 2.14 8.90 9.78
N ASP A 82 2.12 8.34 10.97
CA ASP A 82 1.72 9.03 12.18
C ASP A 82 2.90 9.90 12.65
N LEU A 83 2.71 11.21 12.70
CA LEU A 83 3.77 12.15 13.06
C LEU A 83 4.12 12.11 14.56
N GLU A 84 3.21 11.65 15.42
CA GLU A 84 3.49 11.47 16.84
C GLU A 84 4.52 10.35 17.05
N ALA A 85 4.44 9.27 16.23
CA ALA A 85 5.32 8.13 16.35
C ALA A 85 6.54 8.21 15.42
N HIS A 86 6.40 8.83 14.22
CA HIS A 86 7.43 8.78 13.19
C HIS A 86 7.52 10.09 12.39
N ALA A 87 8.64 10.77 12.45
CA ALA A 87 8.90 11.99 11.68
C ALA A 87 8.91 11.79 10.14
N GLY A 88 8.94 10.54 9.67
CA GLY A 88 8.93 10.20 8.25
C GLY A 88 10.26 10.47 7.52
N THR A 89 11.37 10.50 8.25
CA THR A 89 12.71 10.73 7.67
C THR A 89 13.09 9.65 6.66
N CYS A 90 12.69 8.40 6.90
CA CYS A 90 12.92 7.29 5.97
C CYS A 90 12.20 7.48 4.62
N TYR A 91 10.99 8.08 4.62
CA TYR A 91 10.28 8.43 3.39
C TYR A 91 11.02 9.49 2.59
N LYS A 92 11.46 10.57 3.27
CA LYS A 92 12.27 11.63 2.62
C LYS A 92 13.55 11.06 2.02
N ALA A 93 14.31 10.27 2.80
CA ALA A 93 15.56 9.64 2.35
C ALA A 93 15.33 8.65 1.18
N ALA A 94 14.20 7.95 1.14
CA ALA A 94 13.80 7.11 0.02
C ALA A 94 13.19 7.89 -1.17
N GLY A 95 13.22 9.24 -1.15
CA GLY A 95 12.77 10.11 -2.23
C GLY A 95 11.25 10.25 -2.36
N TRP A 96 10.50 9.96 -1.29
CA TRP A 96 9.07 10.26 -1.21
C TRP A 96 8.85 11.75 -0.89
N LYS A 97 7.76 12.28 -1.39
CA LYS A 97 7.40 13.70 -1.19
C LYS A 97 6.21 13.82 -0.25
N PRO A 98 6.24 14.73 0.72
CA PRO A 98 5.06 15.03 1.51
C PRO A 98 4.02 15.70 0.64
N ALA A 99 2.75 15.29 0.78
CA ALA A 99 1.65 15.80 -0.05
C ALA A 99 0.49 16.37 0.79
N GLY A 100 0.63 16.37 2.12
CA GLY A 100 -0.38 16.92 3.02
C GLY A 100 -0.67 16.02 4.20
N MET A 101 -1.87 16.19 4.76
CA MET A 101 -2.33 15.49 5.97
C MET A 101 -3.69 14.82 5.74
N SER A 102 -3.90 13.66 6.33
CA SER A 102 -5.25 13.07 6.40
C SER A 102 -6.12 13.80 7.44
N LYS A 103 -7.43 13.75 7.26
CA LYS A 103 -8.38 14.43 8.17
C LYS A 103 -8.60 13.70 9.51
N GLY A 104 -7.88 12.60 9.78
CA GLY A 104 -8.00 11.87 11.05
C GLY A 104 -9.27 11.02 11.17
N PHE A 105 -9.80 10.51 10.06
CA PHE A 105 -10.90 9.55 10.03
C PHE A 105 -10.41 8.13 9.77
N ALA A 106 -11.00 7.15 10.46
CA ALA A 106 -10.86 5.73 10.15
C ALA A 106 -12.14 5.21 9.49
N LYS A 107 -11.97 4.42 8.44
CA LYS A 107 -13.09 3.71 7.81
C LYS A 107 -13.31 2.39 8.53
N HIS A 108 -14.51 2.20 9.05
CA HIS A 108 -15.01 0.92 9.53
C HIS A 108 -15.73 0.15 8.41
N ARG A 109 -16.49 -0.88 8.77
CA ARG A 109 -17.24 -1.66 7.77
C ARG A 109 -18.29 -0.79 7.06
N GLY A 110 -18.41 -0.97 5.76
CA GLY A 110 -19.35 -0.20 4.92
C GLY A 110 -18.87 1.25 4.70
N ASP A 111 -19.77 2.19 4.77
CA ASP A 111 -19.52 3.62 4.56
C ASP A 111 -19.45 4.39 5.89
N HIS A 112 -19.23 3.68 6.99
CA HIS A 112 -19.12 4.29 8.31
C HIS A 112 -17.70 4.76 8.59
N TYR A 113 -17.55 6.05 8.91
CA TYR A 113 -16.28 6.70 9.24
C TYR A 113 -16.33 7.19 10.70
N THR A 114 -15.31 6.87 11.48
CA THR A 114 -15.14 7.39 12.82
C THR A 114 -13.99 8.38 12.85
N PHE A 115 -14.24 9.55 13.42
CA PHE A 115 -13.21 10.53 13.68
C PHE A 115 -12.38 10.09 14.89
N HIS A 116 -11.07 9.92 14.69
CA HIS A 116 -10.16 9.52 15.77
C HIS A 116 -9.17 10.62 16.14
N GLY A 117 -9.26 11.80 15.50
CA GLY A 117 -8.48 12.98 15.85
C GLY A 117 -6.97 12.91 15.61
N ARG A 118 -6.49 11.85 14.92
CA ARG A 118 -5.05 11.66 14.64
C ARG A 118 -4.78 11.80 13.13
N PRO A 119 -4.51 12.99 12.64
CA PRO A 119 -4.15 13.19 11.25
C PRO A 119 -2.81 12.53 10.96
N LYS A 120 -2.71 11.89 9.80
CA LYS A 120 -1.49 11.23 9.34
C LYS A 120 -0.90 12.01 8.18
N LYS A 121 0.41 12.12 8.13
CA LYS A 121 1.12 12.71 7.02
C LYS A 121 1.05 11.83 5.80
N LEU A 122 0.60 12.40 4.69
CA LEU A 122 0.56 11.74 3.39
C LEU A 122 1.90 11.87 2.68
N TRP A 123 2.40 10.75 2.20
CA TRP A 123 3.62 10.63 1.41
C TRP A 123 3.28 10.07 0.04
N LEU A 124 3.79 10.71 -1.01
CA LEU A 124 3.62 10.28 -2.39
C LEU A 124 4.97 10.04 -3.06
N ARG A 125 5.04 8.99 -3.86
CA ARG A 125 6.22 8.72 -4.70
C ARG A 125 5.80 8.31 -6.10
N PRO A 126 6.14 9.13 -7.12
CA PRO A 126 6.02 8.75 -8.52
C PRO A 126 6.95 7.59 -8.85
N LEU A 127 6.42 6.57 -9.53
CA LEU A 127 7.15 5.39 -9.97
C LEU A 127 7.87 5.60 -11.31
N ARG A 128 7.49 6.64 -12.04
CA ARG A 128 8.10 7.07 -13.31
C ARG A 128 8.26 8.60 -13.30
N LYS A 129 9.26 9.12 -14.00
CA LYS A 129 9.52 10.57 -14.08
C LYS A 129 8.32 11.37 -14.55
N LYS A 130 7.54 10.84 -15.50
CA LYS A 130 6.34 11.48 -16.07
C LYS A 130 5.02 11.04 -15.44
N ALA A 131 5.04 10.27 -14.33
CA ALA A 131 3.84 9.68 -13.73
C ALA A 131 2.75 10.71 -13.44
N VAL A 132 3.09 11.80 -12.77
CA VAL A 132 2.13 12.86 -12.43
C VAL A 132 1.60 13.56 -13.69
N ALA A 133 2.47 13.82 -14.67
CA ALA A 133 2.06 14.40 -15.94
C ALA A 133 1.07 13.49 -16.68
N TRP A 134 1.28 12.17 -16.66
CA TRP A 134 0.36 11.19 -17.27
C TRP A 134 -0.95 11.09 -16.49
N LEU A 135 -0.91 11.17 -15.17
CA LEU A 135 -2.15 11.12 -14.36
C LEU A 135 -3.08 12.31 -14.62
N ARG A 136 -2.59 13.46 -15.05
CA ARG A 136 -3.38 14.65 -15.39
C ARG A 136 -3.53 14.92 -16.88
N ALA A 137 -2.83 14.16 -17.74
CA ALA A 137 -2.93 14.33 -19.19
C ALA A 137 -4.34 13.98 -19.70
N PRO A 138 -4.82 14.52 -20.82
CA PRO A 138 -6.08 14.12 -21.44
C PRO A 138 -6.10 12.60 -21.74
N HIS A 139 -5.02 12.07 -22.26
CA HIS A 139 -4.87 10.66 -22.60
C HIS A 139 -3.73 10.01 -21.82
N LEU A 140 -3.96 8.78 -21.36
CA LEU A 140 -2.93 7.94 -20.78
C LEU A 140 -2.10 7.28 -21.90
N PRO A 141 -0.80 7.03 -21.67
CA PRO A 141 -0.06 6.12 -22.55
C PRO A 141 -0.70 4.73 -22.56
N GLN A 142 -0.80 4.08 -23.71
CA GLN A 142 -1.49 2.81 -23.95
C GLN A 142 -1.17 1.72 -22.90
N ARG A 143 0.07 1.61 -22.45
CA ARG A 143 0.48 0.63 -21.44
C ARG A 143 -0.19 0.79 -20.07
N TYR A 144 -0.81 1.92 -19.77
CA TYR A 144 -1.51 2.18 -18.51
C TYR A 144 -3.04 2.11 -18.65
N GLU A 145 -3.56 1.99 -19.87
CA GLU A 145 -5.01 1.94 -20.13
C GLU A 145 -5.65 0.71 -19.51
N ALA A 146 -4.97 -0.44 -19.55
CA ALA A 146 -5.44 -1.66 -18.90
C ALA A 146 -5.66 -1.48 -17.39
N GLY A 147 -4.76 -0.77 -16.70
CA GLY A 147 -4.90 -0.46 -15.29
C GLY A 147 -6.03 0.53 -15.01
N ALA A 148 -6.24 1.51 -15.88
CA ALA A 148 -7.37 2.42 -15.78
C ALA A 148 -8.70 1.70 -16.04
N ALA A 149 -8.77 0.83 -17.04
CA ALA A 149 -9.96 0.04 -17.35
C ALA A 149 -10.34 -0.94 -16.23
N ALA A 150 -9.35 -1.51 -15.50
CA ALA A 150 -9.60 -2.39 -14.36
C ALA A 150 -10.43 -1.69 -13.25
N ALA A 151 -10.36 -0.35 -13.14
CA ALA A 151 -11.17 0.43 -12.21
C ALA A 151 -12.67 0.35 -12.52
N ALA A 152 -13.03 0.28 -13.80
CA ALA A 152 -14.42 0.27 -14.24
C ALA A 152 -15.16 -1.01 -13.82
N HIS A 153 -14.46 -2.10 -13.58
CA HIS A 153 -15.00 -3.42 -13.26
C HIS A 153 -15.05 -3.72 -11.75
N GLY A 154 -14.59 -2.82 -10.89
CA GLY A 154 -14.77 -2.88 -9.43
C GLY A 154 -14.01 -4.01 -8.70
N GLN A 155 -13.32 -4.87 -9.42
CA GLN A 155 -12.48 -5.94 -8.84
C GLN A 155 -11.14 -5.98 -9.58
N MET A 156 -10.06 -5.91 -8.83
CA MET A 156 -8.75 -6.20 -9.36
C MET A 156 -8.64 -7.72 -9.58
N PRO A 157 -8.36 -8.20 -10.80
CA PRO A 157 -8.17 -9.62 -11.02
C PRO A 157 -6.92 -10.07 -10.25
N LEU A 158 -7.14 -10.75 -9.14
CA LEU A 158 -6.08 -11.51 -8.49
C LEU A 158 -5.76 -12.69 -9.40
N ASN A 159 -4.56 -12.76 -9.90
CA ASN A 159 -4.09 -13.92 -10.65
C ASN A 159 -3.92 -15.10 -9.66
N ALA A 160 -5.05 -15.74 -9.34
CA ALA A 160 -5.18 -16.80 -8.34
C ALA A 160 -4.19 -17.98 -8.51
N PRO A 161 -3.75 -18.38 -9.72
CA PRO A 161 -2.83 -19.52 -9.86
C PRO A 161 -1.45 -19.32 -9.20
N ARG A 162 -1.06 -18.08 -8.89
CA ARG A 162 0.26 -17.79 -8.28
C ARG A 162 0.20 -17.44 -6.79
N MET A 163 -0.96 -17.33 -6.21
CA MET A 163 -1.09 -17.17 -4.77
C MET A 163 -0.97 -18.56 -4.10
N ARG A 164 0.24 -18.93 -3.70
CA ARG A 164 0.42 -20.01 -2.73
C ARG A 164 -0.40 -19.65 -1.49
N SER A 165 -1.10 -20.65 -0.92
CA SER A 165 -1.81 -20.39 0.32
C SER A 165 -0.81 -19.81 1.35
N LEU A 166 -1.26 -18.89 2.20
CA LEU A 166 -0.41 -18.32 3.25
C LEU A 166 0.23 -19.44 4.09
N ALA A 167 -0.52 -20.53 4.34
CA ALA A 167 -0.02 -21.71 5.04
C ALA A 167 1.15 -22.39 4.31
N GLU A 168 1.13 -22.43 2.99
CA GLU A 168 2.21 -23.04 2.19
C GLU A 168 3.43 -22.13 2.12
N ALA A 169 3.24 -20.82 1.99
CA ALA A 169 4.31 -19.84 2.06
C ALA A 169 4.99 -19.85 3.43
N LEU A 170 4.22 -19.98 4.52
CA LEU A 170 4.76 -20.08 5.89
C LEU A 170 5.52 -21.38 6.13
N ARG A 171 5.10 -22.52 5.54
CA ARG A 171 5.85 -23.80 5.63
C ARG A 171 7.21 -23.74 4.94
N GLN A 172 7.34 -22.94 3.88
CA GLN A 172 8.57 -22.80 3.12
C GLN A 172 9.50 -21.71 3.68
N THR A 173 9.02 -20.90 4.62
CA THR A 173 9.84 -19.88 5.27
C THR A 173 10.70 -20.52 6.34
N PRO A 174 12.04 -20.46 6.26
CA PRO A 174 12.91 -20.99 7.30
C PRO A 174 12.57 -20.32 8.63
N ASP A 175 12.37 -21.11 9.68
CA ASP A 175 12.13 -20.55 11.00
C ASP A 175 13.43 -19.88 11.50
N PRO A 176 13.46 -18.56 11.71
CA PRO A 176 14.64 -17.87 12.19
C PRO A 176 15.05 -18.30 13.61
N ARG A 177 14.19 -19.07 14.31
CA ARG A 177 14.43 -19.63 15.64
C ARG A 177 15.11 -21.01 15.59
N ALA A 178 15.18 -21.63 14.40
CA ALA A 178 15.81 -22.95 14.24
C ALA A 178 17.27 -22.98 14.71
N CYS A 179 17.95 -21.83 14.70
CA CYS A 179 19.30 -21.66 15.23
C CYS A 179 19.41 -21.79 16.78
N ASN A 180 18.28 -21.67 17.52
CA ASN A 180 18.27 -21.63 19.00
C ASN A 180 17.56 -22.81 19.68
N ARG A 181 17.40 -23.97 19.01
CA ARG A 181 16.84 -25.23 19.55
C ARG A 181 15.49 -25.12 20.31
N ARG A 182 14.72 -24.07 20.13
CA ARG A 182 13.34 -24.00 20.62
C ARG A 182 12.39 -24.01 19.42
N VAL A 183 12.14 -25.19 18.91
CA VAL A 183 11.14 -25.41 17.86
C VAL A 183 9.77 -25.29 18.50
N ILE A 184 9.11 -24.14 18.30
CA ILE A 184 7.66 -24.06 18.48
C ILE A 184 7.06 -24.43 17.12
N PRO A 185 6.34 -25.55 16.99
CA PRO A 185 5.76 -25.96 15.71
C PRO A 185 4.74 -24.90 15.25
N TRP A 186 4.89 -24.42 14.03
CA TRP A 186 3.89 -23.58 13.35
C TRP A 186 2.70 -24.38 12.81
N ALA A 187 2.37 -25.52 13.43
CA ALA A 187 1.19 -26.26 13.05
C ALA A 187 -0.05 -25.51 13.55
N PRO A 188 -1.09 -25.32 12.72
CA PRO A 188 -2.37 -24.84 13.22
C PRO A 188 -2.87 -25.88 14.23
N CYS A 189 -3.23 -25.42 15.44
CA CYS A 189 -3.93 -26.26 16.41
C CYS A 189 -5.12 -26.89 15.72
N SER A 190 -5.10 -28.22 15.59
CA SER A 190 -6.29 -28.96 15.20
C SER A 190 -7.40 -28.66 16.21
N ALA A 191 -8.61 -28.44 15.73
CA ALA A 191 -9.77 -27.98 16.47
C ALA A 191 -10.31 -28.98 17.52
N SER A 192 -9.43 -29.74 18.20
CA SER A 192 -9.81 -30.77 19.14
C SER A 192 -9.06 -30.75 20.47
N SER A 193 -8.71 -29.58 20.96
CA SER A 193 -8.24 -29.43 22.33
C SER A 193 -9.10 -28.45 23.09
N PRO A 194 -9.88 -28.87 24.12
CA PRO A 194 -10.61 -27.94 24.98
C PRO A 194 -9.61 -27.27 25.93
N TRP A 195 -9.40 -25.99 25.78
CA TRP A 195 -8.74 -25.18 26.80
C TRP A 195 -9.64 -25.11 28.03
N ARG A 196 -9.25 -25.76 29.11
CA ARG A 196 -9.71 -25.44 30.45
C ARG A 196 -8.76 -24.37 31.03
N CYS A 197 -9.34 -23.25 31.44
CA CYS A 197 -8.71 -22.30 32.36
C CYS A 197 -8.40 -22.96 33.68
#